data_0c6db5d1cfc6f28db876f8eeaf0a18a3
#
_entry.id   0c6db5d1cfc6f28db876f8eeaf0a18a3
#
_cell.length_a   1.000
_cell.length_b   1.000
_cell.length_c   1.000
_cell.angle_alpha   90.00
_cell.angle_beta   90.00
_cell.angle_gamma   90.00
#
_symmetry.space_group_name_H-M   'P 1'
#
loop_
_entity.id
_entity.type
_entity.pdbx_description
1 polymer ?
#
loop_
_entity_poly.entity_id
_entity_poly.type
_entity_poly.pdbx_seq_one_letter_code
_entity_poly.pdbx_strand_id
1 'polypeptide(L)'
;VTPRTTRDGVTARLAVRCGDDTQIYEMTAAPDGSFAADGIVFTVGSTYELSVQWTADGVTTNETLGTVDFNDEMTEPQIIWGAAGSSLDFGYSVQRVGNKQYRLTLTCYPVEVQVDAPPWMTVAGVEIDLRLNGDAGEPTATAVLNCEGEYSYGNSFRTESVWNGTFYSEDAANGWDYDGETLPKYVVRVTDTNGNVWTEEMPLSKK
;
A
#
# COMPACT_ATOMS: atom_id res chain seq x y z
N VAL A 1 -14.99 15.63 -1.83
CA VAL A 1 -16.05 15.64 -2.88
C VAL A 1 -16.15 17.01 -3.49
N THR A 2 -16.32 17.11 -4.81
CA THR A 2 -16.46 18.39 -5.52
C THR A 2 -17.86 18.46 -6.17
N PRO A 3 -18.63 19.54 -5.93
CA PRO A 3 -19.95 19.67 -6.54
C PRO A 3 -19.81 19.87 -8.06
N ARG A 4 -20.77 19.33 -8.82
CA ARG A 4 -20.81 19.50 -10.30
C ARG A 4 -20.99 20.94 -10.74
N THR A 5 -21.51 21.79 -9.87
CA THR A 5 -21.74 23.21 -10.13
C THR A 5 -21.31 24.00 -8.90
N THR A 6 -20.28 24.81 -9.03
CA THR A 6 -19.83 25.73 -7.97
C THR A 6 -20.77 26.96 -7.96
N ARG A 7 -21.38 27.23 -6.81
CA ARG A 7 -22.14 28.45 -6.49
C ARG A 7 -21.73 28.96 -5.14
N ASP A 8 -21.76 30.27 -4.96
CA ASP A 8 -21.53 30.86 -3.65
C ASP A 8 -22.63 30.41 -2.68
N GLY A 9 -22.26 30.13 -1.43
CA GLY A 9 -23.21 29.77 -0.38
C GLY A 9 -23.69 28.30 -0.40
N VAL A 10 -23.06 27.42 -1.19
CA VAL A 10 -23.30 25.97 -1.12
C VAL A 10 -22.75 25.42 0.20
N THR A 11 -23.57 24.62 0.89
CA THR A 11 -23.15 23.81 2.03
C THR A 11 -23.34 22.34 1.71
N ALA A 12 -22.53 21.49 2.34
CA ALA A 12 -22.56 20.06 2.13
C ALA A 12 -22.58 19.29 3.46
N ARG A 13 -23.26 18.16 3.47
CA ARG A 13 -23.27 17.18 4.55
C ARG A 13 -23.04 15.79 3.99
N LEU A 14 -22.17 15.04 4.60
CA LEU A 14 -21.98 13.64 4.27
C LEU A 14 -22.91 12.79 5.14
N ALA A 15 -23.73 11.97 4.49
CA ALA A 15 -24.51 10.94 5.16
C ALA A 15 -23.78 9.59 4.97
N VAL A 16 -23.50 8.94 6.09
CA VAL A 16 -22.83 7.62 6.18
C VAL A 16 -23.83 6.65 6.79
N ARG A 17 -24.28 5.68 6.00
CA ARG A 17 -25.27 4.69 6.43
C ARG A 17 -24.63 3.31 6.55
N CYS A 18 -24.83 2.65 7.71
CA CYS A 18 -24.46 1.28 7.96
C CYS A 18 -25.69 0.52 8.44
N GLY A 19 -26.24 -0.37 7.63
CA GLY A 19 -27.52 -1.02 7.90
C GLY A 19 -28.66 -0.01 8.07
N ASP A 20 -29.29 0.00 9.24
CA ASP A 20 -30.39 0.93 9.57
C ASP A 20 -29.89 2.25 10.19
N ASP A 21 -28.64 2.33 10.59
CA ASP A 21 -28.05 3.52 11.22
C ASP A 21 -27.49 4.49 10.16
N THR A 22 -27.82 5.79 10.32
CA THR A 22 -27.28 6.86 9.46
C THR A 22 -26.68 7.95 10.34
N GLN A 23 -25.43 8.29 10.07
CA GLN A 23 -24.73 9.41 10.70
C GLN A 23 -24.54 10.53 9.69
N ILE A 24 -24.69 11.77 10.12
CA ILE A 24 -24.56 12.97 9.30
C ILE A 24 -23.37 13.78 9.79
N TYR A 25 -22.46 14.09 8.88
CA TYR A 25 -21.27 14.89 9.14
C TYR A 25 -21.34 16.20 8.34
N GLU A 26 -21.11 17.33 9.01
CA GLU A 26 -20.92 18.59 8.32
C GLU A 26 -19.62 18.58 7.52
N MET A 27 -19.67 19.12 6.31
CA MET A 27 -18.49 19.18 5.46
C MET A 27 -17.94 20.61 5.40
N THR A 28 -16.62 20.71 5.41
CA THR A 28 -15.90 21.98 5.30
C THR A 28 -15.49 22.21 3.84
N ALA A 29 -15.77 23.41 3.32
CA ALA A 29 -15.32 23.80 1.99
C ALA A 29 -13.83 24.14 2.00
N ALA A 30 -13.08 23.60 1.04
CA ALA A 30 -11.69 23.95 0.78
C ALA A 30 -11.56 25.05 -0.29
N PRO A 31 -10.41 25.76 -0.36
CA PRO A 31 -10.19 26.85 -1.33
C PRO A 31 -10.27 26.42 -2.80
N ASP A 32 -10.07 25.15 -3.09
CA ASP A 32 -10.17 24.55 -4.44
C ASP A 32 -11.62 24.21 -4.84
N GLY A 33 -12.60 24.53 -3.97
CA GLY A 33 -14.01 24.23 -4.18
C GLY A 33 -14.44 22.81 -3.82
N SER A 34 -13.53 22.00 -3.27
CA SER A 34 -13.87 20.70 -2.71
C SER A 34 -14.48 20.80 -1.32
N PHE A 35 -15.12 19.73 -0.86
CA PHE A 35 -15.69 19.61 0.48
C PHE A 35 -15.14 18.35 1.15
N ALA A 36 -14.73 18.49 2.41
CA ALA A 36 -14.22 17.40 3.22
C ALA A 36 -15.01 17.26 4.53
N ALA A 37 -15.19 16.04 4.99
CA ALA A 37 -15.70 15.70 6.32
C ALA A 37 -14.63 14.98 7.12
N ASP A 38 -14.45 15.35 8.37
CA ASP A 38 -13.47 14.77 9.28
C ASP A 38 -14.16 14.01 10.42
N GLY A 39 -13.41 13.15 11.12
CA GLY A 39 -13.86 12.45 12.31
C GLY A 39 -14.85 11.31 12.02
N ILE A 40 -14.91 10.81 10.80
CA ILE A 40 -15.75 9.67 10.44
C ILE A 40 -15.09 8.40 10.98
N VAL A 41 -15.86 7.62 11.76
CA VAL A 41 -15.40 6.35 12.31
C VAL A 41 -16.04 5.21 11.54
N PHE A 42 -15.21 4.37 10.93
CA PHE A 42 -15.64 3.15 10.25
C PHE A 42 -15.27 1.93 11.09
N THR A 43 -16.14 0.91 11.07
CA THR A 43 -15.88 -0.37 11.73
C THR A 43 -15.50 -1.42 10.70
N VAL A 44 -14.40 -2.12 10.94
CA VAL A 44 -13.96 -3.25 10.10
C VAL A 44 -15.05 -4.32 10.04
N GLY A 45 -15.24 -4.92 8.87
CA GLY A 45 -16.28 -5.90 8.61
C GLY A 45 -17.67 -5.30 8.33
N SER A 46 -17.77 -3.98 8.17
CA SER A 46 -19.03 -3.29 7.88
C SER A 46 -19.03 -2.66 6.49
N THR A 47 -20.22 -2.67 5.87
CA THR A 47 -20.49 -2.01 4.60
C THR A 47 -21.20 -0.68 4.84
N TYR A 48 -20.73 0.38 4.21
CA TYR A 48 -21.27 1.73 4.35
C TYR A 48 -21.76 2.25 3.01
N GLU A 49 -22.97 2.83 3.00
CA GLU A 49 -23.46 3.61 1.89
C GLU A 49 -23.19 5.09 2.15
N LEU A 50 -22.55 5.75 1.18
CA LEU A 50 -22.17 7.16 1.27
C LEU A 50 -23.03 8.00 0.35
N SER A 51 -23.56 9.12 0.86
CA SER A 51 -24.24 10.12 0.07
C SER A 51 -23.95 11.53 0.56
N VAL A 52 -23.99 12.51 -0.35
CA VAL A 52 -23.84 13.92 0.00
C VAL A 52 -25.16 14.65 -0.16
N GLN A 53 -25.49 15.43 0.84
CA GLN A 53 -26.60 16.36 0.84
C GLN A 53 -26.05 17.76 0.53
N TRP A 54 -26.33 18.26 -0.66
CA TRP A 54 -25.98 19.59 -1.08
C TRP A 54 -27.12 20.55 -0.78
N THR A 55 -26.83 21.68 -0.14
CA THR A 55 -27.84 22.74 0.07
C THR A 55 -27.37 24.04 -0.56
N ALA A 56 -28.20 24.57 -1.47
CA ALA A 56 -27.99 25.85 -2.11
C ALA A 56 -29.34 26.59 -2.21
N ASP A 57 -29.37 27.87 -1.88
CA ASP A 57 -30.58 28.72 -1.93
C ASP A 57 -31.79 28.10 -1.16
N GLY A 58 -31.52 27.37 -0.07
CA GLY A 58 -32.53 26.69 0.73
C GLY A 58 -33.07 25.39 0.11
N VAL A 59 -32.56 24.97 -1.02
CA VAL A 59 -32.93 23.70 -1.67
C VAL A 59 -31.85 22.64 -1.36
N THR A 60 -32.27 21.51 -0.83
CA THR A 60 -31.40 20.38 -0.56
C THR A 60 -31.56 19.29 -1.62
N THR A 61 -30.47 18.84 -2.17
CA THR A 61 -30.39 17.69 -3.09
C THR A 61 -29.48 16.63 -2.56
N ASN A 62 -29.78 15.35 -2.80
CA ASN A 62 -28.96 14.22 -2.39
C ASN A 62 -28.23 13.63 -3.59
N GLU A 63 -26.97 13.32 -3.41
CA GLU A 63 -26.14 12.64 -4.41
C GLU A 63 -25.51 11.39 -3.76
N THR A 64 -25.76 10.22 -4.34
CA THR A 64 -25.15 8.97 -3.88
C THR A 64 -23.72 8.93 -4.40
N LEU A 65 -22.76 8.74 -3.49
CA LEU A 65 -21.35 8.57 -3.81
C LEU A 65 -21.02 7.10 -4.12
N GLY A 66 -21.66 6.17 -3.40
CA GLY A 66 -21.45 4.75 -3.58
C GLY A 66 -21.46 3.99 -2.26
N THR A 67 -21.02 2.73 -2.33
CA THR A 67 -20.90 1.82 -1.20
C THR A 67 -19.43 1.54 -0.97
N VAL A 68 -19.03 1.49 0.30
CA VAL A 68 -17.67 1.13 0.74
C VAL A 68 -17.75 -0.03 1.70
N ASP A 69 -17.06 -1.10 1.39
CA ASP A 69 -16.88 -2.24 2.27
C ASP A 69 -15.57 -2.07 3.04
N PHE A 70 -15.67 -1.90 4.36
CA PHE A 70 -14.51 -1.91 5.25
C PHE A 70 -14.23 -3.33 5.73
N ASN A 71 -13.68 -4.15 4.84
CA ASN A 71 -13.14 -5.47 5.16
C ASN A 71 -11.68 -5.35 5.61
N ASP A 72 -11.06 -6.47 5.96
CA ASP A 72 -9.65 -6.49 6.39
C ASP A 72 -8.70 -5.95 5.31
N GLU A 73 -9.06 -6.08 4.02
CA GLU A 73 -8.30 -5.52 2.90
C GLU A 73 -8.26 -3.98 2.89
N MET A 74 -9.25 -3.32 3.54
CA MET A 74 -9.31 -1.86 3.67
C MET A 74 -8.54 -1.34 4.89
N THR A 75 -8.05 -2.20 5.76
CA THR A 75 -7.33 -1.82 6.99
C THR A 75 -5.82 -1.91 6.84
N GLU A 76 -5.35 -2.67 5.86
CA GLU A 76 -3.93 -2.91 5.63
C GLU A 76 -3.53 -2.57 4.19
N PRO A 77 -2.29 -2.15 3.94
CA PRO A 77 -1.78 -2.04 2.59
C PRO A 77 -1.66 -3.44 1.98
N GLN A 78 -2.00 -3.55 0.70
CA GLN A 78 -1.69 -4.74 -0.08
C GLN A 78 -0.32 -4.53 -0.73
N ILE A 79 0.57 -5.47 -0.51
CA ILE A 79 1.92 -5.46 -1.07
C ILE A 79 1.93 -6.39 -2.26
N ILE A 80 2.16 -5.86 -3.45
CA ILE A 80 2.15 -6.62 -4.69
C ILE A 80 3.58 -6.64 -5.24
N TRP A 81 4.12 -7.84 -5.34
CA TRP A 81 5.44 -8.07 -5.89
C TRP A 81 5.39 -8.03 -7.41
N GLY A 82 6.05 -7.03 -7.99
CA GLY A 82 6.09 -6.82 -9.43
C GLY A 82 4.88 -6.10 -10.00
N ALA A 83 5.13 -5.10 -10.85
CA ALA A 83 4.07 -4.42 -11.59
C ALA A 83 3.39 -5.38 -12.57
N ALA A 84 2.11 -5.11 -12.86
CA ALA A 84 1.33 -5.85 -13.85
C ALA A 84 2.06 -5.89 -15.20
N GLY A 85 2.61 -7.05 -15.55
CA GLY A 85 3.33 -7.27 -16.81
C GLY A 85 4.84 -7.45 -16.71
N SER A 86 5.45 -7.17 -15.57
CA SER A 86 6.81 -7.61 -15.30
C SER A 86 6.77 -8.92 -14.49
N SER A 87 7.22 -10.02 -15.09
CA SER A 87 7.67 -11.13 -14.27
C SER A 87 8.87 -10.60 -13.51
N LEU A 88 8.73 -10.28 -12.22
CA LEU A 88 9.88 -10.13 -11.36
C LEU A 88 10.55 -11.51 -11.28
N ASP A 89 11.32 -11.80 -12.28
CA ASP A 89 12.43 -12.71 -12.14
C ASP A 89 13.44 -11.95 -11.26
N PHE A 90 13.22 -11.99 -9.92
CA PHE A 90 14.34 -11.79 -9.01
C PHE A 90 15.37 -12.84 -9.42
N GLY A 91 16.21 -12.46 -10.38
CA GLY A 91 17.20 -13.36 -10.90
C GLY A 91 18.15 -13.64 -9.78
N TYR A 92 17.99 -14.79 -9.18
CA TYR A 92 18.96 -15.30 -8.20
C TYR A 92 19.42 -16.68 -8.64
N SER A 93 20.62 -17.04 -8.26
CA SER A 93 21.12 -18.39 -8.38
C SER A 93 21.58 -18.90 -7.02
N VAL A 94 21.35 -20.19 -6.79
CA VAL A 94 21.83 -20.87 -5.59
C VAL A 94 22.82 -21.94 -6.02
N GLN A 95 24.07 -21.81 -5.61
CA GLN A 95 25.13 -22.76 -5.89
C GLN A 95 25.59 -23.45 -4.60
N ARG A 96 25.72 -24.78 -4.63
CA ARG A 96 26.35 -25.51 -3.52
C ARG A 96 27.85 -25.29 -3.57
N VAL A 97 28.41 -24.71 -2.49
CA VAL A 97 29.86 -24.41 -2.37
C VAL A 97 30.58 -25.31 -1.39
N GLY A 98 29.86 -26.11 -0.60
CA GLY A 98 30.44 -27.01 0.39
C GLY A 98 29.45 -28.05 0.92
N ASN A 99 29.85 -28.76 1.99
CA ASN A 99 28.95 -29.68 2.68
C ASN A 99 27.93 -28.87 3.48
N LYS A 100 26.63 -28.89 3.05
CA LYS A 100 25.57 -28.08 3.60
C LYS A 100 25.81 -26.54 3.51
N GLN A 101 26.72 -26.11 2.63
CA GLN A 101 26.96 -24.70 2.38
C GLN A 101 26.52 -24.33 0.97
N TYR A 102 25.83 -23.22 0.86
CA TYR A 102 25.28 -22.70 -0.38
C TYR A 102 25.66 -21.24 -0.52
N ARG A 103 25.78 -20.79 -1.75
CA ARG A 103 25.96 -19.38 -2.12
C ARG A 103 24.75 -18.92 -2.91
N LEU A 104 24.11 -17.83 -2.44
CA LEU A 104 23.08 -17.12 -3.16
C LEU A 104 23.71 -15.93 -3.86
N THR A 105 23.52 -15.83 -5.16
CA THR A 105 23.96 -14.69 -5.99
C THR A 105 22.74 -14.06 -6.65
N LEU A 106 22.64 -12.74 -6.61
CA LEU A 106 21.60 -12.02 -7.34
C LEU A 106 22.07 -11.77 -8.77
N THR A 107 21.23 -12.08 -9.75
CA THR A 107 21.51 -11.89 -11.19
C THR A 107 20.73 -10.71 -11.77
N CYS A 108 19.67 -10.25 -11.06
CA CYS A 108 18.95 -9.03 -11.38
C CYS A 108 18.84 -8.19 -10.11
N TYR A 109 19.34 -6.96 -10.16
CA TYR A 109 19.44 -6.08 -8.99
C TYR A 109 18.23 -5.16 -8.79
N PRO A 110 17.54 -4.71 -9.85
CA PRO A 110 16.37 -3.86 -9.66
C PRO A 110 15.25 -4.67 -9.04
N VAL A 111 14.61 -4.08 -8.04
CA VAL A 111 13.44 -4.60 -7.36
C VAL A 111 12.33 -3.57 -7.45
N GLU A 112 11.13 -4.04 -7.71
CA GLU A 112 9.94 -3.21 -7.80
C GLU A 112 8.87 -3.79 -6.89
N VAL A 113 8.22 -2.92 -6.13
CA VAL A 113 7.09 -3.25 -5.27
C VAL A 113 5.97 -2.27 -5.56
N GLN A 114 4.78 -2.77 -5.78
CA GLN A 114 3.58 -1.99 -5.82
C GLN A 114 2.90 -2.09 -4.46
N VAL A 115 2.56 -0.94 -3.89
CA VAL A 115 1.79 -0.85 -2.64
C VAL A 115 0.44 -0.25 -2.97
N ASP A 116 -0.61 -1.00 -2.71
CA ASP A 116 -1.98 -0.54 -2.79
C ASP A 116 -2.46 -0.17 -1.39
N ALA A 117 -2.42 1.12 -1.07
CA ALA A 117 -2.68 1.66 0.25
C ALA A 117 -4.16 2.05 0.44
N PRO A 118 -4.76 1.78 1.62
CA PRO A 118 -6.10 2.26 1.93
C PRO A 118 -6.14 3.80 2.01
N PRO A 119 -7.33 4.43 1.86
CA PRO A 119 -7.47 5.89 1.68
C PRO A 119 -7.01 6.74 2.87
N TRP A 120 -6.89 6.14 4.05
CA TRP A 120 -6.44 6.80 5.28
C TRP A 120 -4.92 6.72 5.48
N MET A 121 -4.21 5.94 4.65
CA MET A 121 -2.79 5.67 4.76
C MET A 121 -2.00 6.41 3.68
N THR A 122 -0.95 7.11 4.11
CA THR A 122 0.07 7.65 3.20
C THR A 122 1.36 6.89 3.42
N VAL A 123 1.86 6.23 2.35
CA VAL A 123 3.11 5.48 2.41
C VAL A 123 4.29 6.45 2.49
N ALA A 124 5.10 6.33 3.54
CA ALA A 124 6.29 7.15 3.75
C ALA A 124 7.57 6.49 3.22
N GLY A 125 7.61 5.16 3.18
CA GLY A 125 8.76 4.43 2.71
C GLY A 125 8.51 2.94 2.51
N VAL A 126 9.29 2.37 1.61
CA VAL A 126 9.31 0.92 1.33
C VAL A 126 10.74 0.44 1.32
N GLU A 127 11.01 -0.65 2.02
CA GLU A 127 12.31 -1.29 2.10
C GLU A 127 12.16 -2.79 1.88
N ILE A 128 13.18 -3.41 1.30
CA ILE A 128 13.24 -4.86 1.13
C ILE A 128 14.50 -5.38 1.81
N ASP A 129 14.32 -6.33 2.71
CA ASP A 129 15.41 -7.08 3.31
C ASP A 129 15.60 -8.42 2.59
N LEU A 130 16.85 -8.77 2.29
CA LEU A 130 17.23 -10.14 1.99
C LEU A 130 17.65 -10.82 3.30
N ARG A 131 17.02 -11.94 3.65
CA ARG A 131 17.33 -12.72 4.83
C ARG A 131 17.72 -14.15 4.44
N LEU A 132 18.94 -14.53 4.74
CA LEU A 132 19.47 -15.88 4.44
C LEU A 132 19.26 -16.86 5.59
N ASN A 133 19.21 -16.36 6.83
CA ASN A 133 19.19 -17.18 8.05
C ASN A 133 17.84 -17.07 8.80
N GLY A 134 16.74 -16.92 8.06
CA GLY A 134 15.42 -16.79 8.67
C GLY A 134 15.18 -15.43 9.35
N ASP A 135 14.45 -15.43 10.47
CA ASP A 135 14.05 -14.20 11.19
C ASP A 135 15.08 -13.74 12.22
N ALA A 136 16.07 -14.57 12.51
CA ALA A 136 17.07 -14.26 13.52
C ALA A 136 18.13 -13.30 12.98
N GLY A 137 18.34 -12.19 13.68
CA GLY A 137 19.42 -11.25 13.42
C GLY A 137 19.10 -10.15 12.38
N GLU A 138 20.14 -9.44 12.01
CA GLU A 138 20.08 -8.37 11.02
C GLU A 138 19.87 -8.92 9.60
N PRO A 139 19.26 -8.16 8.68
CA PRO A 139 19.17 -8.54 7.28
C PRO A 139 20.57 -8.73 6.68
N THR A 140 20.69 -9.65 5.75
CA THR A 140 21.93 -9.86 4.98
C THR A 140 22.21 -8.66 4.08
N ALA A 141 21.16 -8.11 3.47
CA ALA A 141 21.20 -6.89 2.67
C ALA A 141 19.83 -6.21 2.73
N THR A 142 19.83 -4.88 2.59
CA THR A 142 18.60 -4.08 2.54
C THR A 142 18.64 -3.17 1.32
N ALA A 143 17.53 -3.10 0.60
CA ALA A 143 17.28 -2.11 -0.45
C ALA A 143 16.22 -1.12 0.03
N VAL A 144 16.56 0.17 0.04
CA VAL A 144 15.60 1.26 0.22
C VAL A 144 15.05 1.63 -1.14
N LEU A 145 13.71 1.62 -1.27
CA LEU A 145 13.06 1.89 -2.54
C LEU A 145 12.63 3.36 -2.64
N ASN A 146 12.61 3.87 -3.87
CA ASN A 146 12.12 5.20 -4.18
C ASN A 146 10.75 5.10 -4.84
N CYS A 147 9.83 5.97 -4.44
CA CYS A 147 8.53 6.09 -5.09
C CYS A 147 8.70 6.67 -6.50
N GLU A 148 8.27 5.94 -7.53
CA GLU A 148 8.26 6.44 -8.90
C GLU A 148 6.98 7.17 -9.25
N GLY A 149 5.88 6.85 -8.59
CA GLY A 149 4.59 7.50 -8.83
C GLY A 149 3.47 6.92 -7.97
N GLU A 150 2.44 7.74 -7.80
CA GLU A 150 1.19 7.37 -7.16
C GLU A 150 0.06 7.44 -8.20
N TYR A 151 -0.81 6.46 -8.17
CA TYR A 151 -1.91 6.32 -9.12
C TYR A 151 -3.21 6.10 -8.36
N SER A 152 -4.23 6.88 -8.70
CA SER A 152 -5.60 6.67 -8.21
C SER A 152 -6.49 6.28 -9.39
N TYR A 153 -7.06 5.10 -9.34
CA TYR A 153 -7.93 4.60 -10.40
C TYR A 153 -9.40 4.92 -10.10
N GLY A 154 -9.97 5.82 -10.88
CA GLY A 154 -11.39 6.08 -11.08
C GLY A 154 -12.27 6.02 -9.81
N ASN A 155 -12.83 4.88 -9.51
CA ASN A 155 -13.71 4.65 -8.36
C ASN A 155 -12.99 3.91 -7.20
N SER A 156 -11.69 3.71 -7.27
CA SER A 156 -10.94 3.11 -6.18
C SER A 156 -10.75 4.12 -5.06
N PHE A 157 -11.06 3.71 -3.84
CA PHE A 157 -10.74 4.48 -2.64
C PHE A 157 -9.28 4.27 -2.21
N ARG A 158 -8.55 3.37 -2.86
CA ARG A 158 -7.16 3.04 -2.56
C ARG A 158 -6.21 3.84 -3.46
N THR A 159 -5.01 4.05 -2.96
CA THR A 159 -3.93 4.69 -3.71
C THR A 159 -2.85 3.66 -4.00
N GLU A 160 -2.60 3.42 -5.27
CA GLU A 160 -1.52 2.57 -5.75
C GLU A 160 -0.24 3.40 -5.88
N SER A 161 0.85 2.90 -5.35
CA SER A 161 2.18 3.49 -5.51
C SER A 161 3.19 2.44 -5.97
N VAL A 162 4.08 2.84 -6.88
CA VAL A 162 5.13 1.98 -7.42
C VAL A 162 6.47 2.42 -6.84
N TRP A 163 7.20 1.47 -6.26
CA TRP A 163 8.44 1.69 -5.55
C TRP A 163 9.56 0.85 -6.15
N ASN A 164 10.64 1.51 -6.55
CA ASN A 164 11.77 0.88 -7.20
C ASN A 164 13.09 1.14 -6.46
N GLY A 165 13.97 0.15 -6.49
CA GLY A 165 15.29 0.24 -5.91
C GLY A 165 16.21 -0.86 -6.39
N THR A 166 17.40 -0.89 -5.83
CA THR A 166 18.38 -1.92 -6.14
C THR A 166 19.04 -2.41 -4.86
N PHE A 167 19.30 -3.70 -4.77
CA PHE A 167 20.27 -4.22 -3.81
C PHE A 167 21.66 -3.81 -4.27
N TYR A 168 22.16 -2.71 -3.70
CA TYR A 168 23.45 -2.17 -4.09
C TYR A 168 24.53 -2.71 -3.16
N SER A 169 25.33 -3.68 -3.65
CA SER A 169 26.63 -3.99 -3.05
C SER A 169 27.50 -4.76 -4.04
N GLU A 170 28.82 -4.60 -3.92
CA GLU A 170 29.79 -5.51 -4.56
C GLU A 170 29.51 -6.96 -4.12
N ASP A 171 28.94 -7.15 -2.95
CA ASP A 171 28.56 -8.44 -2.39
C ASP A 171 27.41 -9.10 -3.18
N ALA A 172 26.49 -8.33 -3.76
CA ALA A 172 25.42 -8.90 -4.57
C ALA A 172 25.93 -9.69 -5.78
N ALA A 173 27.03 -9.22 -6.41
CA ALA A 173 27.69 -9.91 -7.52
C ALA A 173 28.51 -11.11 -7.06
N ASN A 174 29.11 -11.03 -5.87
CA ASN A 174 29.92 -12.10 -5.28
C ASN A 174 29.06 -13.15 -4.59
N GLY A 175 27.86 -12.78 -4.17
CA GLY A 175 26.91 -13.61 -3.45
C GLY A 175 27.23 -13.76 -1.96
N TRP A 176 26.27 -14.33 -1.26
CA TRP A 176 26.33 -14.58 0.20
C TRP A 176 26.27 -16.08 0.49
N ASP A 177 27.14 -16.53 1.38
CA ASP A 177 27.15 -17.92 1.81
C ASP A 177 26.15 -18.14 2.97
N TYR A 178 25.42 -19.25 2.94
CA TYR A 178 24.49 -19.66 3.99
C TYR A 178 24.45 -21.18 4.16
N ASP A 179 23.94 -21.67 5.29
CA ASP A 179 23.99 -23.08 5.67
C ASP A 179 22.97 -23.98 4.92
N GLY A 180 21.99 -23.37 4.25
CA GLY A 180 20.94 -24.07 3.52
C GLY A 180 19.93 -24.82 4.40
N GLU A 181 19.98 -24.67 5.72
CA GLU A 181 18.98 -25.23 6.64
C GLU A 181 17.69 -24.40 6.61
N THR A 182 17.84 -23.10 6.45
CA THR A 182 16.72 -22.16 6.31
C THR A 182 16.58 -21.70 4.86
N LEU A 183 15.36 -21.61 4.35
CA LEU A 183 15.13 -21.03 3.03
C LEU A 183 15.35 -19.51 3.09
N PRO A 184 16.19 -18.96 2.20
CA PRO A 184 16.30 -17.53 2.05
C PRO A 184 14.94 -16.90 1.69
N LYS A 185 14.71 -15.68 2.16
CA LYS A 185 13.48 -14.94 1.86
C LYS A 185 13.75 -13.45 1.68
N TYR A 186 12.88 -12.81 0.94
CA TYR A 186 12.72 -11.37 1.00
C TYR A 186 11.65 -11.01 2.03
N VAL A 187 11.83 -9.88 2.71
CA VAL A 187 10.84 -9.27 3.60
C VAL A 187 10.67 -7.83 3.16
N VAL A 188 9.50 -7.51 2.61
CA VAL A 188 9.13 -6.11 2.34
C VAL A 188 8.62 -5.48 3.61
N ARG A 189 9.05 -4.25 3.87
CA ARG A 189 8.52 -3.40 4.92
C ARG A 189 7.95 -2.13 4.30
N VAL A 190 6.68 -1.88 4.56
CA VAL A 190 5.98 -0.65 4.19
C VAL A 190 5.76 0.17 5.44
N THR A 191 6.22 1.41 5.44
CA THR A 191 6.06 2.35 6.57
C THR A 191 5.14 3.48 6.16
N ASP A 192 4.16 3.83 7.00
CA ASP A 192 3.31 5.00 6.79
C ASP A 192 3.90 6.27 7.42
N THR A 193 3.26 7.41 7.17
CA THR A 193 3.65 8.71 7.74
C THR A 193 3.46 8.80 9.25
N ASN A 194 2.73 7.87 9.86
CA ASN A 194 2.55 7.79 11.32
C ASN A 194 3.59 6.86 11.99
N GLY A 195 4.42 6.17 11.19
CA GLY A 195 5.43 5.23 11.66
C GLY A 195 4.93 3.81 11.89
N ASN A 196 3.70 3.49 11.45
CA ASN A 196 3.24 2.10 11.45
C ASN A 196 3.96 1.31 10.35
N VAL A 197 4.24 0.03 10.62
CA VAL A 197 5.00 -0.84 9.71
C VAL A 197 4.21 -2.10 9.42
N TRP A 198 4.09 -2.41 8.13
CA TRP A 198 3.54 -3.68 7.62
C TRP A 198 4.64 -4.46 6.92
N THR A 199 4.58 -5.77 7.04
CA THR A 199 5.59 -6.65 6.45
C THR A 199 4.94 -7.78 5.67
N GLU A 200 5.53 -8.12 4.52
CA GLU A 200 5.18 -9.31 3.76
C GLU A 200 6.45 -10.10 3.39
N GLU A 201 6.34 -11.41 3.40
CA GLU A 201 7.46 -12.31 3.16
C GLU A 201 7.30 -13.07 1.85
N MET A 202 8.39 -13.15 1.09
CA MET A 202 8.46 -13.95 -0.11
C MET A 202 9.62 -14.94 0.00
N PRO A 203 9.35 -16.25 0.18
CA PRO A 203 10.39 -17.26 0.22
C PRO A 203 11.04 -17.43 -1.15
N LEU A 204 12.36 -17.53 -1.19
CA LEU A 204 13.12 -17.83 -2.38
C LEU A 204 13.10 -19.35 -2.61
N SER A 205 12.33 -19.80 -3.59
CA SER A 205 12.26 -21.21 -3.93
C SER A 205 13.54 -21.69 -4.60
N LYS A 206 14.01 -22.90 -4.25
CA LYS A 206 15.04 -23.59 -5.06
C LYS A 206 14.40 -23.95 -6.40
N LYS A 207 14.83 -23.28 -7.47
CA LYS A 207 14.52 -23.73 -8.85
C LYS A 207 15.32 -24.96 -9.21
#